data_a98c436a1123545be0f86ea1828c42c1
#
_entry.id   a98c436a1123545be0f86ea1828c42c1
#
_cell.length_a   1.000
_cell.length_b   1.000
_cell.length_c   1.000
_cell.angle_alpha   90.00
_cell.angle_beta   90.00
_cell.angle_gamma   90.00
#
_symmetry.space_group_name_H-M   'P 1'
#
loop_
_entity.id
_entity.type
_entity.pdbx_description
1 polymer ?
#
loop_
_entity_poly.entity_id
_entity_poly.type
_entity_poly.pdbx_seq_one_letter_code
_entity_poly.pdbx_strand_id
1 'polypeptide(L)'
;QAYAIRAYSYFMLAQSFARTYKGHEGEPCCPIYVEPTVAGTEGKPRSTVQETYAQIMNDINKAVERLNGTTRKHISHIDYATALGLQARIALVMEDWATAKKSSEEAIAVSKCTIAKVSEFKGLNSVSAPNVMWGAEIISDQSGMYAGLFTHMDADADKYGAKARKQINKDLYGKMGTEDER
;
A
#
# COMPACT_ATOMS: atom_id res chain seq x y z
N GLN A 1 -10.91 2.32 10.86
CA GLN A 1 -9.75 1.53 10.41
C GLN A 1 -10.17 0.31 9.59
N ALA A 2 -11.14 -0.51 10.03
CA ALA A 2 -11.58 -1.72 9.30
C ALA A 2 -11.95 -1.43 7.82
N TYR A 3 -12.68 -0.35 7.57
CA TYR A 3 -12.99 0.08 6.21
C TYR A 3 -11.72 0.38 5.39
N ALA A 4 -10.76 1.10 5.95
CA ALA A 4 -9.50 1.41 5.25
C ALA A 4 -8.70 0.14 4.92
N ILE A 5 -8.62 -0.81 5.86
CA ILE A 5 -7.94 -2.09 5.64
C ILE A 5 -8.65 -2.90 4.56
N ARG A 6 -9.99 -2.97 4.57
CA ARG A 6 -10.75 -3.69 3.55
C ARG A 6 -10.59 -3.05 2.18
N ALA A 7 -10.67 -1.72 2.09
CA ALA A 7 -10.41 -0.99 0.85
C ALA A 7 -9.02 -1.29 0.30
N TYR A 8 -7.99 -1.20 1.15
CA TYR A 8 -6.62 -1.50 0.77
C TYR A 8 -6.43 -2.95 0.32
N SER A 9 -7.03 -3.91 1.03
CA SER A 9 -6.95 -5.33 0.67
C SER A 9 -7.58 -5.60 -0.69
N TYR A 10 -8.78 -5.08 -0.96
CA TYR A 10 -9.41 -5.21 -2.28
C TYR A 10 -8.62 -4.46 -3.37
N PHE A 11 -8.04 -3.32 -3.05
CA PHE A 11 -7.18 -2.61 -3.99
C PHE A 11 -5.96 -3.44 -4.38
N MET A 12 -5.30 -4.09 -3.43
CA MET A 12 -4.17 -5.00 -3.71
C MET A 12 -4.60 -6.24 -4.50
N LEU A 13 -5.77 -6.81 -4.18
CA LEU A 13 -6.34 -7.91 -4.96
C LEU A 13 -6.65 -7.50 -6.40
N ALA A 14 -7.26 -6.33 -6.60
CA ALA A 14 -7.55 -5.81 -7.94
C ALA A 14 -6.27 -5.62 -8.77
N GLN A 15 -5.22 -5.05 -8.18
CA GLN A 15 -3.93 -4.87 -8.84
C GLN A 15 -3.23 -6.20 -9.17
N SER A 16 -3.48 -7.25 -8.39
CA SER A 16 -2.82 -8.56 -8.57
C SER A 16 -3.57 -9.48 -9.54
N PHE A 17 -4.90 -9.37 -9.61
CA PHE A 17 -5.77 -10.34 -10.29
C PHE A 17 -6.64 -9.75 -11.40
N ALA A 18 -6.56 -8.46 -11.65
CA ALA A 18 -7.28 -7.79 -12.73
C ALA A 18 -6.34 -6.88 -13.53
N ARG A 19 -6.84 -6.38 -14.65
CA ARG A 19 -6.19 -5.30 -15.41
C ARG A 19 -6.42 -3.96 -14.73
N THR A 20 -5.76 -2.93 -15.26
CA THR A 20 -5.96 -1.54 -14.82
C THR A 20 -7.43 -1.13 -14.96
N TYR A 21 -7.88 -0.18 -14.14
CA TYR A 21 -9.29 0.22 -14.09
C TYR A 21 -9.80 0.72 -15.44
N LYS A 22 -9.12 1.71 -16.02
CA LYS A 22 -9.57 2.40 -17.22
C LYS A 22 -9.54 1.50 -18.46
N GLY A 23 -10.69 1.37 -19.10
CA GLY A 23 -10.87 0.55 -20.29
C GLY A 23 -11.12 -0.94 -20.02
N HIS A 24 -11.16 -1.36 -18.73
CA HIS A 24 -11.36 -2.74 -18.33
C HIS A 24 -12.46 -2.90 -17.26
N GLU A 25 -13.32 -1.90 -17.14
CA GLU A 25 -14.33 -1.78 -16.08
C GLU A 25 -15.27 -2.99 -16.02
N GLY A 26 -15.61 -3.57 -17.17
CA GLY A 26 -16.49 -4.75 -17.28
C GLY A 26 -15.78 -6.09 -17.11
N GLU A 27 -14.44 -6.13 -17.01
CA GLU A 27 -13.70 -7.38 -16.88
C GLU A 27 -13.79 -7.97 -15.46
N PRO A 28 -13.64 -9.32 -15.33
CA PRO A 28 -13.70 -9.96 -14.01
C PRO A 28 -12.50 -9.59 -13.14
N CYS A 29 -12.77 -9.25 -11.87
CA CYS A 29 -11.78 -8.93 -10.86
C CYS A 29 -11.74 -9.98 -9.75
N CYS A 30 -12.38 -9.75 -8.63
CA CYS A 30 -12.39 -10.63 -7.47
C CYS A 30 -13.78 -10.72 -6.84
N PRO A 31 -14.12 -11.81 -6.10
CA PRO A 31 -15.34 -11.88 -5.34
C PRO A 31 -15.39 -10.82 -4.23
N ILE A 32 -16.53 -10.18 -4.01
CA ILE A 32 -16.71 -9.16 -2.98
C ILE A 32 -17.46 -9.75 -1.78
N TYR A 33 -16.80 -9.75 -0.63
CA TYR A 33 -17.36 -10.13 0.66
C TYR A 33 -17.34 -8.92 1.59
N VAL A 34 -18.52 -8.48 2.01
CA VAL A 34 -18.69 -7.33 2.92
C VAL A 34 -19.10 -7.75 4.33
N GLU A 35 -19.50 -9.01 4.48
CA GLU A 35 -19.84 -9.66 5.74
C GLU A 35 -18.85 -10.79 6.02
N PRO A 36 -18.62 -11.14 7.31
CA PRO A 36 -17.81 -12.29 7.67
C PRO A 36 -18.38 -13.59 7.08
N THR A 37 -17.52 -14.44 6.53
CA THR A 37 -17.89 -15.77 6.07
C THR A 37 -17.86 -16.77 7.22
N VAL A 38 -18.75 -17.74 7.17
CA VAL A 38 -18.83 -18.85 8.14
C VAL A 38 -18.64 -20.18 7.43
N ALA A 39 -18.42 -21.24 8.17
CA ALA A 39 -18.33 -22.60 7.60
C ALA A 39 -19.61 -22.91 6.80
N GLY A 40 -19.46 -23.36 5.56
CA GLY A 40 -20.57 -23.63 4.64
C GLY A 40 -21.06 -22.42 3.83
N THR A 41 -20.45 -21.23 3.98
CA THR A 41 -20.76 -20.10 3.10
C THR A 41 -20.43 -20.47 1.65
N GLU A 42 -21.41 -20.35 0.77
CA GLU A 42 -21.19 -20.56 -0.67
C GLU A 42 -20.25 -19.50 -1.24
N GLY A 43 -19.37 -19.93 -2.15
CA GLY A 43 -18.47 -19.04 -2.87
C GLY A 43 -19.23 -18.09 -3.79
N LYS A 44 -18.77 -16.85 -3.88
CA LYS A 44 -19.31 -15.86 -4.83
C LYS A 44 -18.53 -15.88 -6.14
N PRO A 45 -19.18 -15.58 -7.27
CA PRO A 45 -18.49 -15.36 -8.53
C PRO A 45 -17.58 -14.13 -8.43
N ARG A 46 -16.67 -13.98 -9.38
CA ARG A 46 -15.85 -12.77 -9.51
C ARG A 46 -16.75 -11.58 -9.91
N SER A 47 -16.64 -10.50 -9.17
CA SER A 47 -17.23 -9.21 -9.54
C SER A 47 -16.38 -8.54 -10.62
N THR A 48 -16.94 -7.56 -11.29
CA THR A 48 -16.22 -6.76 -12.29
C THR A 48 -15.20 -5.83 -11.64
N VAL A 49 -14.28 -5.31 -12.43
CA VAL A 49 -13.33 -4.27 -12.02
C VAL A 49 -14.10 -3.07 -11.49
N GLN A 50 -15.15 -2.61 -12.21
CA GLN A 50 -15.99 -1.48 -11.79
C GLN A 50 -16.63 -1.71 -10.43
N GLU A 51 -17.29 -2.85 -10.22
CA GLU A 51 -17.91 -3.20 -8.94
C GLU A 51 -16.90 -3.27 -7.79
N THR A 52 -15.72 -3.84 -8.07
CA THR A 52 -14.65 -3.93 -7.08
C THR A 52 -14.14 -2.55 -6.68
N TYR A 53 -13.85 -1.68 -7.64
CA TYR A 53 -13.41 -0.31 -7.34
C TYR A 53 -14.50 0.55 -6.72
N ALA A 54 -15.79 0.33 -7.07
CA ALA A 54 -16.91 0.98 -6.37
C ALA A 54 -16.95 0.59 -4.89
N GLN A 55 -16.73 -0.69 -4.56
CA GLN A 55 -16.62 -1.14 -3.17
C GLN A 55 -15.39 -0.55 -2.46
N ILE A 56 -14.23 -0.52 -3.14
CA ILE A 56 -13.00 0.10 -2.61
C ILE A 56 -13.23 1.57 -2.26
N MET A 57 -13.82 2.34 -3.19
CA MET A 57 -14.09 3.76 -2.98
C MET A 57 -15.14 4.01 -1.90
N ASN A 58 -16.20 3.20 -1.83
CA ASN A 58 -17.17 3.28 -0.74
C ASN A 58 -16.52 3.06 0.63
N ASP A 59 -15.63 2.09 0.75
CA ASP A 59 -14.95 1.80 2.00
C ASP A 59 -13.91 2.88 2.37
N ILE A 60 -13.11 3.34 1.42
CA ILE A 60 -12.10 4.36 1.74
C ILE A 60 -12.75 5.71 2.06
N ASN A 61 -13.86 6.07 1.40
CA ASN A 61 -14.63 7.28 1.72
C ASN A 61 -15.18 7.23 3.15
N LYS A 62 -15.76 6.09 3.56
CA LYS A 62 -16.20 5.88 4.95
C LYS A 62 -15.05 5.91 5.95
N ALA A 63 -13.88 5.42 5.56
CA ALA A 63 -12.69 5.49 6.41
C ALA A 63 -12.24 6.93 6.60
N VAL A 64 -12.14 7.71 5.54
CA VAL A 64 -11.79 9.14 5.57
C VAL A 64 -12.77 9.90 6.46
N GLU A 65 -14.07 9.74 6.23
CA GLU A 65 -15.10 10.39 7.04
C GLU A 65 -14.98 10.09 8.55
N ARG A 66 -14.82 8.81 8.90
CA ARG A 66 -14.82 8.35 10.30
C ARG A 66 -13.50 8.55 11.03
N LEU A 67 -12.39 8.73 10.31
CA LEU A 67 -11.08 8.98 10.90
C LEU A 67 -10.79 10.47 11.06
N ASN A 68 -11.57 11.33 10.43
CA ASN A 68 -11.43 12.77 10.60
C ASN A 68 -11.59 13.16 12.08
N GLY A 69 -10.65 13.95 12.58
CA GLY A 69 -10.61 14.40 13.98
C GLY A 69 -10.20 13.32 14.99
N THR A 70 -9.84 12.11 14.55
CA THR A 70 -9.37 11.05 15.45
C THR A 70 -7.84 11.03 15.56
N THR A 71 -7.34 10.51 16.68
CA THR A 71 -5.91 10.31 16.91
C THR A 71 -5.59 8.81 16.95
N ARG A 72 -4.57 8.40 16.21
CA ARG A 72 -4.07 7.02 16.27
C ARG A 72 -3.17 6.81 17.49
N LYS A 73 -3.18 5.59 18.04
CA LYS A 73 -2.33 5.20 19.18
C LYS A 73 -0.92 4.77 18.75
N HIS A 74 -0.77 4.25 17.52
CA HIS A 74 0.49 3.74 17.01
C HIS A 74 0.60 3.97 15.50
N ILE A 75 1.82 4.07 14.97
CA ILE A 75 2.07 4.31 13.55
C ILE A 75 1.56 3.19 12.64
N SER A 76 1.40 1.98 13.15
CA SER A 76 0.79 0.85 12.41
C SER A 76 -0.73 0.98 12.25
N HIS A 77 -1.36 1.90 12.97
CA HIS A 77 -2.78 2.18 12.82
C HIS A 77 -3.00 3.21 11.71
N ILE A 78 -4.00 2.98 10.88
CA ILE A 78 -4.40 3.93 9.84
C ILE A 78 -5.10 5.11 10.52
N ASP A 79 -4.56 6.30 10.31
CA ASP A 79 -5.17 7.59 10.71
C ASP A 79 -5.81 8.30 9.50
N TYR A 80 -6.28 9.51 9.74
CA TYR A 80 -6.93 10.32 8.73
C TYR A 80 -6.00 10.63 7.54
N ALA A 81 -4.76 11.05 7.81
CA ALA A 81 -3.78 11.35 6.78
C ALA A 81 -3.45 10.11 5.92
N THR A 82 -3.28 8.96 6.57
CA THR A 82 -3.03 7.68 5.87
C THR A 82 -4.23 7.27 5.02
N ALA A 83 -5.46 7.42 5.52
CA ALA A 83 -6.67 7.11 4.76
C ALA A 83 -6.81 8.00 3.51
N LEU A 84 -6.50 9.30 3.62
CA LEU A 84 -6.44 10.22 2.48
C LEU A 84 -5.35 9.84 1.48
N GLY A 85 -4.18 9.46 1.95
CA GLY A 85 -3.09 8.97 1.08
C GLY A 85 -3.46 7.71 0.31
N LEU A 86 -4.15 6.76 0.97
CA LEU A 86 -4.69 5.57 0.31
C LEU A 86 -5.78 5.93 -0.70
N GLN A 87 -6.68 6.84 -0.36
CA GLN A 87 -7.72 7.33 -1.27
C GLN A 87 -7.11 7.98 -2.51
N ALA A 88 -6.10 8.84 -2.34
CA ALA A 88 -5.37 9.46 -3.44
C ALA A 88 -4.73 8.42 -4.36
N ARG A 89 -4.10 7.40 -3.80
CA ARG A 89 -3.48 6.30 -4.55
C ARG A 89 -4.50 5.47 -5.34
N ILE A 90 -5.64 5.17 -4.74
CA ILE A 90 -6.73 4.46 -5.42
C ILE A 90 -7.29 5.30 -6.56
N ALA A 91 -7.60 6.57 -6.30
CA ALA A 91 -8.11 7.50 -7.31
C ALA A 91 -7.13 7.70 -8.48
N LEU A 92 -5.81 7.72 -8.19
CA LEU A 92 -4.76 7.79 -9.22
C LEU A 92 -4.84 6.61 -10.19
N VAL A 93 -5.02 5.38 -9.68
CA VAL A 93 -5.15 4.17 -10.51
C VAL A 93 -6.45 4.17 -11.31
N MET A 94 -7.50 4.79 -10.79
CA MET A 94 -8.77 4.98 -11.50
C MET A 94 -8.74 6.10 -12.53
N GLU A 95 -7.66 6.87 -12.61
CA GLU A 95 -7.54 8.11 -13.39
C GLU A 95 -8.54 9.21 -12.95
N ASP A 96 -9.03 9.15 -11.70
CA ASP A 96 -9.77 10.23 -11.06
C ASP A 96 -8.78 11.26 -10.50
N TRP A 97 -8.27 12.08 -11.41
CA TRP A 97 -7.24 13.08 -11.11
C TRP A 97 -7.70 14.14 -10.10
N ALA A 98 -8.99 14.46 -10.11
CA ALA A 98 -9.56 15.46 -9.20
C ALA A 98 -9.53 14.95 -7.75
N THR A 99 -10.01 13.74 -7.52
CA THR A 99 -9.97 13.11 -6.19
C THR A 99 -8.52 12.83 -5.77
N ALA A 100 -7.67 12.33 -6.68
CA ALA A 100 -6.27 12.06 -6.39
C ALA A 100 -5.53 13.33 -5.92
N LYS A 101 -5.71 14.45 -6.63
CA LYS A 101 -5.12 15.74 -6.27
C LYS A 101 -5.64 16.21 -4.91
N LYS A 102 -6.96 16.31 -4.74
CA LYS A 102 -7.58 16.80 -3.51
C LYS A 102 -7.12 16.00 -2.28
N SER A 103 -7.19 14.68 -2.37
CA SER A 103 -6.87 13.80 -1.23
C SER A 103 -5.36 13.81 -0.91
N SER A 104 -4.48 13.92 -1.92
CA SER A 104 -3.04 14.03 -1.67
C SER A 104 -2.66 15.37 -1.04
N GLU A 105 -3.21 16.48 -1.51
CA GLU A 105 -2.99 17.81 -0.94
C GLU A 105 -3.45 17.85 0.53
N GLU A 106 -4.63 17.31 0.81
CA GLU A 106 -5.16 17.25 2.17
C GLU A 106 -4.35 16.30 3.06
N ALA A 107 -3.93 15.12 2.55
CA ALA A 107 -3.06 14.21 3.27
C ALA A 107 -1.74 14.87 3.69
N ILE A 108 -1.11 15.63 2.79
CA ILE A 108 0.12 16.38 3.08
C ILE A 108 -0.15 17.45 4.15
N ALA A 109 -1.25 18.20 4.03
CA ALA A 109 -1.57 19.28 4.94
C ALA A 109 -1.82 18.82 6.39
N VAL A 110 -2.45 17.64 6.57
CA VAL A 110 -2.79 17.11 7.90
C VAL A 110 -1.75 16.12 8.44
N SER A 111 -0.85 15.64 7.58
CA SER A 111 0.23 14.74 7.97
C SER A 111 1.27 15.47 8.82
N LYS A 112 1.85 14.75 9.77
CA LYS A 112 3.03 15.22 10.51
C LYS A 112 4.34 14.84 9.81
N CYS A 113 4.26 14.21 8.64
CA CYS A 113 5.41 13.78 7.88
C CYS A 113 6.06 14.96 7.15
N THR A 114 7.37 14.89 6.96
CA THR A 114 8.15 15.84 6.17
C THR A 114 8.85 15.09 5.04
N ILE A 115 9.13 15.80 3.95
CA ILE A 115 9.96 15.23 2.88
C ILE A 115 11.38 15.11 3.41
N ALA A 116 11.92 13.89 3.42
CA ALA A 116 13.30 13.65 3.81
C ALA A 116 14.26 14.30 2.79
N LYS A 117 15.32 14.93 3.27
CA LYS A 117 16.40 15.42 2.42
C LYS A 117 17.21 14.21 1.93
N VAL A 118 17.80 14.31 0.74
CA VAL A 118 18.65 13.24 0.18
C VAL A 118 19.76 12.85 1.15
N SER A 119 20.40 13.81 1.81
CA SER A 119 21.44 13.58 2.82
C SER A 119 20.96 12.82 4.08
N GLU A 120 19.66 12.84 4.34
CA GLU A 120 19.03 12.18 5.49
C GLU A 120 18.43 10.81 5.12
N PHE A 121 18.32 10.52 3.81
CA PHE A 121 17.71 9.30 3.32
C PHE A 121 18.69 8.13 3.43
N LYS A 122 18.51 7.31 4.47
CA LYS A 122 19.29 6.11 4.73
C LYS A 122 18.52 4.82 4.44
N GLY A 123 17.57 4.87 3.51
CA GLY A 123 16.65 3.79 3.22
C GLY A 123 15.40 3.81 4.12
N LEU A 124 14.45 2.95 3.82
CA LEU A 124 13.19 2.80 4.57
C LEU A 124 13.32 1.71 5.63
N ASN A 125 14.27 1.85 6.54
CA ASN A 125 14.60 0.87 7.56
C ASN A 125 14.01 1.16 8.94
N SER A 126 13.25 2.25 9.09
CA SER A 126 12.61 2.63 10.36
C SER A 126 11.26 3.27 10.12
N VAL A 127 10.27 2.86 10.89
CA VAL A 127 8.95 3.51 10.93
C VAL A 127 9.00 4.91 11.55
N SER A 128 10.10 5.24 12.25
CA SER A 128 10.32 6.56 12.84
C SER A 128 10.94 7.56 11.87
N ALA A 129 11.22 7.16 10.63
CA ALA A 129 11.72 8.10 9.62
C ALA A 129 10.68 9.20 9.35
N PRO A 130 11.09 10.46 9.19
CA PRO A 130 10.18 11.62 9.14
C PRO A 130 9.23 11.61 7.93
N ASN A 131 9.53 10.84 6.90
CA ASN A 131 8.73 10.67 5.70
C ASN A 131 7.82 9.44 5.74
N VAL A 132 7.82 8.66 6.83
CA VAL A 132 6.96 7.46 6.97
C VAL A 132 5.63 7.85 7.59
N MET A 133 4.58 7.79 6.80
CA MET A 133 3.22 8.08 7.22
C MET A 133 2.56 6.89 7.93
N TRP A 134 2.83 5.68 7.48
CA TRP A 134 2.24 4.45 7.99
C TRP A 134 3.21 3.29 7.81
N GLY A 135 3.34 2.45 8.83
CA GLY A 135 4.21 1.28 8.76
C GLY A 135 4.05 0.38 9.98
N ALA A 136 4.46 -0.86 9.84
CA ALA A 136 4.53 -1.82 10.94
C ALA A 136 6.00 -2.22 11.15
N GLU A 137 6.44 -2.24 12.41
CA GLU A 137 7.73 -2.80 12.76
C GLU A 137 7.65 -4.33 12.70
N ILE A 138 8.64 -4.92 12.04
CA ILE A 138 8.82 -6.36 12.00
C ILE A 138 9.84 -6.69 13.09
N ILE A 139 9.39 -7.37 14.14
CA ILE A 139 10.26 -7.82 15.22
C ILE A 139 10.92 -9.15 14.87
N SER A 140 12.04 -9.46 15.55
CA SER A 140 12.84 -10.66 15.30
C SER A 140 12.04 -11.96 15.29
N ASP A 141 11.03 -12.08 16.16
CA ASP A 141 10.16 -13.25 16.23
C ASP A 141 9.29 -13.45 14.98
N GLN A 142 9.02 -12.36 14.24
CA GLN A 142 8.28 -12.39 12.98
C GLN A 142 9.18 -12.62 11.77
N SER A 143 10.49 -12.42 11.90
CA SER A 143 11.48 -12.57 10.83
C SER A 143 12.07 -13.98 10.70
N GLY A 144 11.67 -14.91 11.56
CA GLY A 144 12.31 -16.21 11.73
C GLY A 144 12.09 -17.25 10.62
N MET A 145 11.30 -16.97 9.60
CA MET A 145 11.08 -17.93 8.50
C MET A 145 12.32 -17.97 7.58
N TYR A 146 12.98 -19.13 7.55
CA TYR A 146 14.21 -19.36 6.77
C TYR A 146 14.13 -18.94 5.30
N ALA A 147 13.02 -19.16 4.64
CA ALA A 147 12.79 -18.80 3.24
C ALA A 147 11.66 -17.78 3.05
N GLY A 148 11.39 -16.92 4.04
CA GLY A 148 10.42 -15.86 3.95
C GLY A 148 10.85 -14.75 2.97
N LEU A 149 9.90 -13.93 2.54
CA LEU A 149 10.15 -12.82 1.60
C LEU A 149 11.32 -11.92 2.05
N PHE A 150 11.35 -11.57 3.33
CA PHE A 150 12.39 -10.70 3.88
C PHE A 150 13.77 -11.33 3.82
N THR A 151 13.88 -12.64 4.13
CA THR A 151 15.17 -13.36 4.04
C THR A 151 15.65 -13.55 2.61
N HIS A 152 14.74 -13.54 1.62
CA HIS A 152 15.10 -13.52 0.20
C HIS A 152 15.62 -12.17 -0.29
N MET A 153 15.15 -11.08 0.31
CA MET A 153 15.47 -9.71 -0.11
C MET A 153 16.64 -9.11 0.67
N ASP A 154 17.02 -9.70 1.81
CA ASP A 154 18.11 -9.26 2.64
C ASP A 154 19.44 -9.86 2.13
N ALA A 155 20.29 -9.01 1.57
CA ALA A 155 21.59 -9.42 1.03
C ALA A 155 22.67 -9.58 2.13
N ASP A 156 22.45 -9.02 3.31
CA ASP A 156 23.44 -8.99 4.41
C ASP A 156 23.16 -10.04 5.49
N ALA A 157 21.98 -10.64 5.49
CA ALA A 157 21.67 -11.71 6.44
C ALA A 157 22.43 -13.01 6.11
N ASP A 158 22.90 -13.72 7.13
CA ASP A 158 23.49 -15.07 7.04
C ASP A 158 22.46 -16.15 6.65
N LYS A 159 21.44 -15.78 5.92
CA LYS A 159 20.31 -16.65 5.58
C LYS A 159 20.18 -16.80 4.06
N TYR A 160 18.95 -17.10 3.62
CA TYR A 160 18.68 -17.47 2.24
C TYR A 160 19.05 -16.38 1.22
N GLY A 161 18.85 -15.12 1.56
CA GLY A 161 19.16 -13.98 0.68
C GLY A 161 20.64 -13.83 0.38
N ALA A 162 21.51 -14.14 1.33
CA ALA A 162 22.97 -14.05 1.16
C ALA A 162 23.53 -15.00 0.09
N LYS A 163 22.85 -16.14 -0.14
CA LYS A 163 23.25 -17.13 -1.16
C LYS A 163 22.73 -16.80 -2.57
N ALA A 164 21.71 -15.96 -2.67
CA ALA A 164 21.09 -15.57 -3.92
C ALA A 164 20.78 -14.06 -3.92
N ARG A 165 21.83 -13.26 -3.74
CA ARG A 165 21.73 -11.79 -3.64
C ARG A 165 20.97 -11.21 -4.81
N LYS A 166 20.00 -10.37 -4.50
CA LYS A 166 19.24 -9.60 -5.49
C LYS A 166 19.96 -8.26 -5.69
N GLN A 167 20.16 -7.90 -6.93
CA GLN A 167 20.74 -6.62 -7.28
C GLN A 167 20.09 -6.10 -8.56
N ILE A 168 20.20 -4.81 -8.78
CA ILE A 168 19.75 -4.20 -10.03
C ILE A 168 20.52 -4.80 -11.21
N ASN A 169 19.86 -4.90 -12.36
CA ASN A 169 20.53 -5.30 -13.60
C ASN A 169 21.66 -4.32 -13.92
N LYS A 170 22.86 -4.86 -14.21
CA LYS A 170 24.06 -4.06 -14.45
C LYS A 170 23.92 -3.08 -15.59
N ASP A 171 23.22 -3.47 -16.68
CA ASP A 171 23.02 -2.61 -17.84
C ASP A 171 22.05 -1.46 -17.50
N LEU A 172 21.06 -1.73 -16.65
CA LEU A 172 20.16 -0.70 -16.15
C LEU A 172 20.88 0.26 -15.21
N TYR A 173 21.70 -0.27 -14.32
CA TYR A 173 22.52 0.54 -13.40
C TYR A 173 23.48 1.45 -14.18
N GLY A 174 24.13 0.93 -15.25
CA GLY A 174 25.03 1.70 -16.10
C GLY A 174 24.36 2.81 -16.92
N LYS A 175 23.02 2.82 -16.99
CA LYS A 175 22.23 3.90 -17.64
C LYS A 175 21.83 5.02 -16.67
N MET A 176 22.05 4.85 -15.39
CA MET A 176 21.82 5.91 -14.39
C MET A 176 22.88 7.00 -14.57
N GLY A 177 22.44 8.24 -14.61
CA GLY A 177 23.34 9.39 -14.66
C GLY A 177 24.10 9.57 -13.36
N THR A 178 25.27 10.16 -13.42
CA THR A 178 26.09 10.49 -12.24
C THR A 178 25.42 11.52 -11.32
N GLU A 179 24.40 12.23 -11.84
CA GLU A 179 23.60 13.21 -11.11
C GLU A 179 22.36 12.58 -10.41
N ASP A 180 22.18 11.26 -10.54
CA ASP A 180 21.08 10.57 -9.85
C ASP A 180 21.43 10.36 -8.38
N GLU A 181 20.73 11.06 -7.51
CA GLU A 181 20.98 11.06 -6.05
C GLU A 181 20.22 9.95 -5.30
N ARG A 182 19.49 9.09 -5.99
CA ARG A 182 18.68 8.00 -5.39
C ARG A 182 19.50 6.77 -5.01
#